data_4eb9f19ec9584d2c8dc97774be6f5142
#
_entry.id   4eb9f19ec9584d2c8dc97774be6f5142
#
_cell.length_a   1.000
_cell.length_b   1.000
_cell.length_c   1.000
_cell.angle_alpha   90.00
_cell.angle_beta   90.00
_cell.angle_gamma   90.00
#
_symmetry.space_group_name_H-M   'P 1'
#
loop_
_entity.id
_entity.type
_entity.pdbx_description
1 polymer ?
#
loop_
_entity_poly.entity_id
_entity_poly.type
_entity_poly.pdbx_seq_one_letter_code
_entity_poly.pdbx_strand_id
1 'polypeptide(L)'
;VATKLLLLDCDSTLSSIEGIDELGRLRGPETFKAVEDMTNAAMDGGTPMEAIFAKRLDIIKPTKAELEAIGAKYIATVEPTAKATLDQLRAAGWKIAIVSGGFTQAILPLAAYLGIDRVEAVILRFNVDGSYAGFDETCPTCRSKGKNVVARRLRAEHQATQVIMVGDGASDLEVKGDADKVIGFGRYAVRAKVKAGADVFITSLDQLVG
;
A
#
# COMPACT_ATOMS: atom_id res chain seq x y z
N VAL A 1 -17.35 -10.34 -21.13
CA VAL A 1 -17.20 -10.80 -19.73
C VAL A 1 -16.96 -9.55 -18.88
N ALA A 2 -17.72 -9.41 -17.78
CA ALA A 2 -17.56 -8.29 -16.85
C ALA A 2 -16.17 -8.33 -16.20
N THR A 3 -15.38 -7.25 -16.31
CA THR A 3 -14.06 -7.17 -15.71
C THR A 3 -14.20 -6.80 -14.22
N LYS A 4 -13.59 -7.59 -13.34
CA LYS A 4 -13.52 -7.35 -11.90
C LYS A 4 -12.10 -6.93 -11.55
N LEU A 5 -11.96 -5.89 -10.72
CA LEU A 5 -10.68 -5.32 -10.32
C LEU A 5 -10.56 -5.31 -8.80
N LEU A 6 -9.52 -5.93 -8.28
CA LEU A 6 -9.14 -5.90 -6.88
C LEU A 6 -7.93 -4.99 -6.71
N LEU A 7 -8.07 -3.97 -5.89
CA LEU A 7 -7.01 -3.07 -5.48
C LEU A 7 -6.59 -3.43 -4.06
N LEU A 8 -5.31 -3.61 -3.83
CA LEU A 8 -4.74 -4.03 -2.55
C LEU A 8 -3.72 -3.01 -2.07
N ASP A 9 -3.83 -2.58 -0.83
CA ASP A 9 -2.71 -1.92 -0.17
C ASP A 9 -1.57 -2.91 0.10
N CYS A 10 -0.36 -2.40 0.36
CA CYS A 10 0.82 -3.20 0.61
C CYS A 10 1.14 -3.29 2.11
N ASP A 11 1.49 -2.14 2.69
CA ASP A 11 1.90 -2.02 4.09
C ASP A 11 0.75 -2.39 5.02
N SER A 12 1.03 -3.13 6.08
CA SER A 12 0.03 -3.64 7.04
C SER A 12 -1.19 -4.36 6.42
N THR A 13 -1.11 -4.73 5.13
CA THR A 13 -2.16 -5.46 4.39
C THR A 13 -1.59 -6.70 3.69
N LEU A 14 -0.83 -6.56 2.59
CA LEU A 14 -0.15 -7.68 1.93
C LEU A 14 1.10 -8.14 2.69
N SER A 15 1.69 -7.27 3.46
CA SER A 15 2.81 -7.57 4.36
C SER A 15 2.54 -6.98 5.74
N SER A 16 3.14 -7.56 6.79
CA SER A 16 2.92 -7.14 8.18
C SER A 16 3.70 -5.89 8.59
N ILE A 17 4.56 -5.35 7.71
CA ILE A 17 5.41 -4.21 8.02
C ILE A 17 4.95 -2.93 7.32
N GLU A 18 5.39 -1.79 7.86
CA GLU A 18 5.36 -0.48 7.23
C GLU A 18 6.75 -0.17 6.67
N GLY A 19 6.92 -0.14 5.35
CA GLY A 19 8.24 -0.01 4.72
C GLY A 19 8.98 1.26 5.13
N ILE A 20 8.28 2.38 5.27
CA ILE A 20 8.89 3.64 5.70
C ILE A 20 9.34 3.60 7.16
N ASP A 21 8.60 2.92 8.04
CA ASP A 21 8.95 2.77 9.45
C ASP A 21 10.19 1.89 9.59
N GLU A 22 10.29 0.82 8.80
CA GLU A 22 11.46 -0.03 8.74
C GLU A 22 12.72 0.73 8.29
N LEU A 23 12.59 1.64 7.33
CA LEU A 23 13.67 2.54 6.94
C LEU A 23 14.04 3.51 8.08
N GLY A 24 13.04 4.00 8.80
CA GLY A 24 13.24 4.82 10.01
C GLY A 24 14.04 4.10 11.09
N ARG A 25 13.82 2.79 11.29
CA ARG A 25 14.59 1.96 12.24
C ARG A 25 16.10 1.96 11.96
N LEU A 26 16.49 2.03 10.68
CA LEU A 26 17.90 2.10 10.29
C LEU A 26 18.60 3.40 10.73
N ARG A 27 17.84 4.42 11.09
CA ARG A 27 18.33 5.73 11.55
C ARG A 27 18.34 5.86 13.09
N GLY A 28 18.04 4.77 13.80
CA GLY A 28 18.02 4.74 15.26
C GLY A 28 16.62 4.93 15.87
N PRO A 29 16.51 4.69 17.19
CA PRO A 29 15.21 4.60 17.87
C PRO A 29 14.43 5.92 17.89
N GLU A 30 15.09 7.07 17.99
CA GLU A 30 14.43 8.38 17.99
C GLU A 30 13.81 8.69 16.61
N THR A 31 14.57 8.44 15.54
CA THR A 31 14.08 8.61 14.17
C THR A 31 12.95 7.65 13.87
N PHE A 32 13.09 6.39 14.27
CA PHE A 32 12.04 5.39 14.11
C PHE A 32 10.73 5.88 14.76
N LYS A 33 10.80 6.30 16.03
CA LYS A 33 9.61 6.78 16.74
C LYS A 33 8.97 8.00 16.07
N ALA A 34 9.77 8.96 15.63
CA ALA A 34 9.25 10.14 14.94
C ALA A 34 8.55 9.80 13.61
N VAL A 35 9.10 8.85 12.85
CA VAL A 35 8.51 8.37 11.58
C VAL A 35 7.24 7.57 11.85
N GLU A 36 7.26 6.65 12.81
CA GLU A 36 6.11 5.84 13.21
C GLU A 36 4.93 6.71 13.68
N ASP A 37 5.18 7.72 14.51
CA ASP A 37 4.15 8.64 14.98
C ASP A 37 3.50 9.40 13.79
N MET A 38 4.29 9.83 12.80
CA MET A 38 3.78 10.45 11.58
C MET A 38 2.99 9.47 10.70
N THR A 39 3.45 8.23 10.58
CA THR A 39 2.76 7.17 9.83
C THR A 39 1.40 6.90 10.44
N ASN A 40 1.34 6.69 11.76
CA ASN A 40 0.09 6.44 12.46
C ASN A 40 -0.89 7.60 12.34
N ALA A 41 -0.42 8.85 12.48
CA ALA A 41 -1.27 10.04 12.32
C ALA A 41 -1.90 10.14 10.92
N ALA A 42 -1.17 9.74 9.87
CA ALA A 42 -1.72 9.68 8.50
C ALA A 42 -2.71 8.53 8.33
N MET A 43 -2.34 7.34 8.78
CA MET A 43 -3.18 6.13 8.65
C MET A 43 -4.49 6.23 9.42
N ASP A 44 -4.50 6.95 10.55
CA ASP A 44 -5.72 7.25 11.30
C ASP A 44 -6.53 8.41 10.68
N GLY A 45 -5.98 9.07 9.65
CA GLY A 45 -6.61 10.19 8.96
C GLY A 45 -6.61 11.49 9.78
N GLY A 46 -5.71 11.60 10.75
CA GLY A 46 -5.53 12.81 11.57
C GLY A 46 -4.69 13.88 10.90
N THR A 47 -3.82 13.49 9.96
CA THR A 47 -2.93 14.40 9.22
C THR A 47 -2.95 14.06 7.74
N PRO A 48 -3.09 15.05 6.84
CA PRO A 48 -3.02 14.81 5.40
C PRO A 48 -1.67 14.20 4.99
N MET A 49 -1.69 13.22 4.08
CA MET A 49 -0.50 12.50 3.64
C MET A 49 0.59 13.45 3.10
N GLU A 50 0.22 14.41 2.27
CA GLU A 50 1.12 15.38 1.66
C GLU A 50 1.88 16.25 2.69
N ALA A 51 1.30 16.45 3.87
CA ALA A 51 1.95 17.24 4.91
C ALA A 51 3.14 16.53 5.57
N ILE A 52 3.18 15.20 5.51
CA ILE A 52 4.18 14.40 6.20
C ILE A 52 5.04 13.53 5.29
N PHE A 53 4.60 13.27 4.05
CA PHE A 53 5.29 12.34 3.16
C PHE A 53 6.74 12.75 2.90
N ALA A 54 6.95 13.97 2.37
CA ALA A 54 8.28 14.50 2.13
C ALA A 54 9.11 14.61 3.41
N LYS A 55 8.49 15.07 4.51
CA LYS A 55 9.15 15.24 5.80
C LYS A 55 9.75 13.93 6.34
N ARG A 56 9.03 12.82 6.22
CA ARG A 56 9.56 11.51 6.62
C ARG A 56 10.78 11.13 5.78
N LEU A 57 10.70 11.32 4.45
CA LEU A 57 11.81 11.02 3.54
C LEU A 57 13.02 11.92 3.75
N ASP A 58 12.82 13.20 4.09
CA ASP A 58 13.91 14.12 4.40
C ASP A 58 14.67 13.75 5.68
N ILE A 59 13.98 13.13 6.65
CA ILE A 59 14.60 12.61 7.87
C ILE A 59 15.35 11.31 7.59
N ILE A 60 14.76 10.41 6.80
CA ILE A 60 15.30 9.05 6.56
C ILE A 60 16.39 9.08 5.49
N LYS A 61 16.16 9.74 4.36
CA LYS A 61 17.02 9.73 3.16
C LYS A 61 17.46 8.31 2.79
N PRO A 62 16.52 7.42 2.41
CA PRO A 62 16.82 6.02 2.19
C PRO A 62 17.73 5.83 0.97
N THR A 63 18.66 4.89 1.05
CA THR A 63 19.47 4.48 -0.09
C THR A 63 18.76 3.44 -0.94
N LYS A 64 19.22 3.26 -2.19
CA LYS A 64 18.72 2.23 -3.10
C LYS A 64 18.86 0.82 -2.49
N ALA A 65 20.01 0.52 -1.88
CA ALA A 65 20.27 -0.76 -1.25
C ALA A 65 19.34 -1.04 -0.05
N GLU A 66 19.01 0.00 0.73
CA GLU A 66 18.04 -0.14 1.82
C GLU A 66 16.64 -0.47 1.29
N LEU A 67 16.20 0.13 0.17
CA LEU A 67 14.91 -0.24 -0.45
C LEU A 67 14.90 -1.69 -0.95
N GLU A 68 16.00 -2.18 -1.51
CA GLU A 68 16.11 -3.58 -1.93
C GLU A 68 15.97 -4.52 -0.71
N ALA A 69 16.58 -4.15 0.43
CA ALA A 69 16.43 -4.90 1.69
C ALA A 69 14.98 -4.88 2.21
N ILE A 70 14.27 -3.75 2.09
CA ILE A 70 12.83 -3.69 2.42
C ILE A 70 12.01 -4.60 1.49
N GLY A 71 12.34 -4.67 0.21
CA GLY A 71 11.69 -5.60 -0.73
C GLY A 71 11.79 -7.06 -0.28
N ALA A 72 12.96 -7.49 0.18
CA ALA A 72 13.15 -8.82 0.75
C ALA A 72 12.34 -9.01 2.06
N LYS A 73 12.26 -7.99 2.91
CA LYS A 73 11.44 -8.01 4.12
C LYS A 73 9.94 -8.15 3.80
N TYR A 74 9.42 -7.44 2.82
CA TYR A 74 8.02 -7.58 2.39
C TYR A 74 7.67 -9.01 2.03
N ILE A 75 8.56 -9.72 1.30
CA ILE A 75 8.36 -11.13 0.97
C ILE A 75 8.40 -12.00 2.22
N ALA A 76 9.37 -11.77 3.11
CA ALA A 76 9.54 -12.56 4.34
C ALA A 76 8.38 -12.38 5.33
N THR A 77 7.66 -11.27 5.25
CA THR A 77 6.54 -10.93 6.14
C THR A 77 5.20 -10.86 5.42
N VAL A 78 5.11 -11.50 4.24
CA VAL A 78 3.88 -11.55 3.45
C VAL A 78 2.72 -12.15 4.27
N GLU A 79 1.53 -11.66 4.05
CA GLU A 79 0.33 -12.21 4.69
C GLU A 79 0.18 -13.68 4.32
N PRO A 80 0.05 -14.59 5.30
CA PRO A 80 0.20 -16.03 5.05
C PRO A 80 -0.76 -16.63 4.03
N THR A 81 -1.95 -16.05 3.86
CA THR A 81 -2.97 -16.55 2.93
C THR A 81 -2.95 -15.84 1.58
N ALA A 82 -2.17 -14.74 1.47
CA ALA A 82 -2.17 -13.85 0.30
C ALA A 82 -1.99 -14.60 -1.01
N LYS A 83 -0.90 -15.37 -1.14
CA LYS A 83 -0.58 -16.02 -2.42
C LYS A 83 -1.67 -16.96 -2.88
N ALA A 84 -2.14 -17.86 -2.03
CA ALA A 84 -3.19 -18.83 -2.38
C ALA A 84 -4.52 -18.13 -2.73
N THR A 85 -4.87 -17.10 -1.96
CA THR A 85 -6.09 -16.31 -2.18
C THR A 85 -6.04 -15.56 -3.52
N LEU A 86 -4.92 -14.92 -3.82
CA LEU A 86 -4.77 -14.18 -5.06
C LEU A 86 -4.73 -15.10 -6.29
N ASP A 87 -4.14 -16.29 -6.17
CA ASP A 87 -4.19 -17.31 -7.22
C ASP A 87 -5.64 -17.74 -7.51
N GLN A 88 -6.47 -17.96 -6.48
CA GLN A 88 -7.89 -18.29 -6.64
C GLN A 88 -8.68 -17.14 -7.27
N LEU A 89 -8.45 -15.89 -6.83
CA LEU A 89 -9.13 -14.73 -7.39
C LEU A 89 -8.77 -14.52 -8.88
N ARG A 90 -7.50 -14.70 -9.26
CA ARG A 90 -7.09 -14.65 -10.67
C ARG A 90 -7.79 -15.74 -11.49
N ALA A 91 -7.85 -16.98 -10.98
CA ALA A 91 -8.57 -18.07 -11.62
C ALA A 91 -10.07 -17.75 -11.77
N ALA A 92 -10.66 -16.99 -10.86
CA ALA A 92 -12.03 -16.47 -10.93
C ALA A 92 -12.20 -15.22 -11.81
N GLY A 93 -11.14 -14.82 -12.56
CA GLY A 93 -11.19 -13.73 -13.54
C GLY A 93 -10.97 -12.32 -12.95
N TRP A 94 -10.51 -12.20 -11.71
CA TRP A 94 -10.14 -10.91 -11.14
C TRP A 94 -8.82 -10.40 -11.71
N LYS A 95 -8.79 -9.14 -12.10
CA LYS A 95 -7.55 -8.38 -12.26
C LYS A 95 -7.14 -7.81 -10.91
N ILE A 96 -5.83 -7.84 -10.62
CA ILE A 96 -5.32 -7.46 -9.30
C ILE A 96 -4.23 -6.42 -9.49
N ALA A 97 -4.29 -5.35 -8.68
CA ALA A 97 -3.27 -4.31 -8.64
C ALA A 97 -2.92 -3.95 -7.20
N ILE A 98 -1.65 -3.63 -6.94
CA ILE A 98 -1.24 -3.00 -5.68
C ILE A 98 -1.36 -1.49 -5.83
N VAL A 99 -2.00 -0.84 -4.85
CA VAL A 99 -2.16 0.62 -4.78
C VAL A 99 -1.73 1.09 -3.40
N SER A 100 -0.52 1.62 -3.29
CA SER A 100 0.13 1.88 -2.00
C SER A 100 0.78 3.26 -1.93
N GLY A 101 0.79 3.85 -0.74
CA GLY A 101 1.63 5.00 -0.40
C GLY A 101 3.10 4.64 -0.16
N GLY A 102 3.44 3.35 -0.20
CA GLY A 102 4.81 2.86 -0.11
C GLY A 102 5.63 3.07 -1.39
N PHE A 103 6.79 2.44 -1.48
CA PHE A 103 7.77 2.70 -2.54
C PHE A 103 7.77 1.61 -3.61
N THR A 104 7.62 2.01 -4.87
CA THR A 104 7.55 1.11 -6.02
C THR A 104 8.72 0.12 -6.03
N GLN A 105 9.96 0.60 -5.84
CA GLN A 105 11.15 -0.24 -5.90
C GLN A 105 11.18 -1.34 -4.82
N ALA A 106 10.61 -1.07 -3.63
CA ALA A 106 10.50 -2.06 -2.56
C ALA A 106 9.31 -3.01 -2.76
N ILE A 107 8.22 -2.55 -3.37
CA ILE A 107 6.99 -3.33 -3.56
C ILE A 107 7.11 -4.30 -4.76
N LEU A 108 7.84 -3.94 -5.81
CA LEU A 108 7.97 -4.76 -7.02
C LEU A 108 8.41 -6.22 -6.76
N PRO A 109 9.38 -6.52 -5.87
CA PRO A 109 9.73 -7.91 -5.56
C PRO A 109 8.58 -8.70 -4.94
N LEU A 110 7.79 -8.09 -4.04
CA LEU A 110 6.61 -8.71 -3.46
C LEU A 110 5.51 -8.91 -4.52
N ALA A 111 5.29 -7.93 -5.38
CA ALA A 111 4.33 -8.04 -6.48
C ALA A 111 4.68 -9.22 -7.40
N ALA A 112 5.96 -9.35 -7.80
CA ALA A 112 6.44 -10.47 -8.59
C ALA A 112 6.24 -11.82 -7.87
N TYR A 113 6.56 -11.91 -6.57
CA TYR A 113 6.32 -13.11 -5.75
C TYR A 113 4.84 -13.51 -5.73
N LEU A 114 3.93 -12.52 -5.65
CA LEU A 114 2.48 -12.73 -5.63
C LEU A 114 1.87 -12.88 -7.03
N GLY A 115 2.64 -12.70 -8.11
CA GLY A 115 2.15 -12.72 -9.49
C GLY A 115 1.24 -11.54 -9.83
N ILE A 116 1.54 -10.35 -9.29
CA ILE A 116 0.81 -9.11 -9.57
C ILE A 116 1.64 -8.24 -10.51
N ASP A 117 1.12 -7.95 -11.70
CA ASP A 117 1.84 -7.19 -12.72
C ASP A 117 1.67 -5.67 -12.59
N ARG A 118 0.64 -5.21 -11.88
CA ARG A 118 0.33 -3.79 -11.74
C ARG A 118 0.62 -3.28 -10.33
N VAL A 119 1.53 -2.32 -10.23
CA VAL A 119 1.88 -1.62 -8.99
C VAL A 119 1.73 -0.11 -9.22
N GLU A 120 0.96 0.53 -8.38
CA GLU A 120 0.73 1.96 -8.30
C GLU A 120 1.21 2.45 -6.94
N ALA A 121 2.44 2.94 -6.89
CA ALA A 121 3.12 3.34 -5.67
C ALA A 121 4.09 4.50 -5.95
N VAL A 122 4.74 5.03 -4.93
CA VAL A 122 5.63 6.18 -5.07
C VAL A 122 7.00 5.74 -5.58
N ILE A 123 7.51 6.43 -6.60
CA ILE A 123 8.82 6.17 -7.18
C ILE A 123 9.85 7.06 -6.48
N LEU A 124 10.85 6.45 -5.82
CA LEU A 124 11.99 7.18 -5.30
C LEU A 124 13.06 7.40 -6.38
N ARG A 125 13.78 8.50 -6.27
CA ARG A 125 14.89 8.86 -7.15
C ARG A 125 16.21 8.71 -6.40
N PHE A 126 17.25 8.25 -7.10
CA PHE A 126 18.58 8.04 -6.54
C PHE A 126 19.65 8.65 -7.43
N ASN A 127 20.71 9.12 -6.81
CA ASN A 127 21.94 9.49 -7.48
C ASN A 127 22.66 8.23 -8.00
N VAL A 128 23.73 8.43 -8.79
CA VAL A 128 24.52 7.32 -9.36
C VAL A 128 25.14 6.43 -8.27
N ASP A 129 25.49 7.01 -7.14
CA ASP A 129 26.04 6.30 -5.97
C ASP A 129 24.97 5.58 -5.11
N GLY A 130 23.68 5.64 -5.50
CA GLY A 130 22.58 5.03 -4.79
C GLY A 130 22.05 5.86 -3.62
N SER A 131 22.55 7.06 -3.37
CA SER A 131 22.02 7.97 -2.34
C SER A 131 20.68 8.58 -2.76
N TYR A 132 19.86 8.96 -1.78
CA TYR A 132 18.54 9.56 -2.01
C TYR A 132 18.61 10.88 -2.78
N ALA A 133 17.81 11.03 -3.81
CA ALA A 133 17.72 12.22 -4.66
C ALA A 133 16.28 12.78 -4.77
N GLY A 134 15.38 12.34 -3.90
CA GLY A 134 13.99 12.78 -3.92
C GLY A 134 13.02 11.68 -4.37
N PHE A 135 11.80 12.07 -4.67
CA PHE A 135 10.76 11.16 -5.17
C PHE A 135 9.98 11.82 -6.31
N ASP A 136 9.20 11.02 -7.01
CA ASP A 136 8.31 11.52 -8.06
C ASP A 136 7.01 12.04 -7.43
N GLU A 137 6.92 13.37 -7.32
CA GLU A 137 5.75 14.05 -6.78
C GLU A 137 4.49 13.94 -7.67
N THR A 138 4.63 13.43 -8.90
CA THR A 138 3.49 13.18 -9.79
C THR A 138 2.78 11.87 -9.47
N CYS A 139 3.39 10.99 -8.67
CA CYS A 139 2.74 9.77 -8.18
C CYS A 139 1.53 10.13 -7.31
N PRO A 140 0.30 9.74 -7.69
CA PRO A 140 -0.89 10.16 -6.93
C PRO A 140 -0.87 9.70 -5.48
N THR A 141 -0.32 8.51 -5.22
CA THR A 141 -0.37 7.84 -3.91
C THR A 141 0.47 8.51 -2.82
N CYS A 142 1.29 9.52 -3.14
CA CYS A 142 1.97 10.34 -2.14
C CYS A 142 1.08 11.43 -1.50
N ARG A 143 -0.20 11.54 -1.90
CA ARG A 143 -1.14 12.58 -1.48
C ARG A 143 -2.46 11.99 -1.00
N SER A 144 -3.17 12.76 -0.20
CA SER A 144 -4.55 12.47 0.17
C SER A 144 -5.42 12.28 -1.08
N LYS A 145 -6.35 11.36 -1.04
CA LYS A 145 -7.18 10.94 -2.18
C LYS A 145 -6.40 10.46 -3.42
N GLY A 146 -5.12 10.18 -3.28
CA GLY A 146 -4.31 9.66 -4.39
C GLY A 146 -4.75 8.27 -4.83
N LYS A 147 -5.13 7.41 -3.91
CA LYS A 147 -5.69 6.08 -4.23
C LYS A 147 -7.02 6.18 -4.99
N ASN A 148 -7.82 7.23 -4.77
CA ASN A 148 -9.03 7.53 -5.54
C ASN A 148 -8.71 7.80 -7.02
N VAL A 149 -7.69 8.62 -7.27
CA VAL A 149 -7.24 8.93 -8.64
C VAL A 149 -6.83 7.64 -9.36
N VAL A 150 -6.08 6.79 -8.68
CA VAL A 150 -5.65 5.49 -9.22
C VAL A 150 -6.84 4.57 -9.47
N ALA A 151 -7.77 4.45 -8.52
CA ALA A 151 -8.94 3.59 -8.65
C ALA A 151 -9.80 3.97 -9.87
N ARG A 152 -10.10 5.27 -10.05
CA ARG A 152 -10.83 5.76 -11.22
C ARG A 152 -10.08 5.47 -12.52
N ARG A 153 -8.77 5.70 -12.57
CA ARG A 153 -7.95 5.45 -13.75
C ARG A 153 -7.93 3.97 -14.12
N LEU A 154 -7.68 3.09 -13.18
CA LEU A 154 -7.65 1.64 -13.41
C LEU A 154 -9.04 1.09 -13.76
N ARG A 155 -10.11 1.61 -13.15
CA ARG A 155 -11.49 1.29 -13.56
C ARG A 155 -11.72 1.60 -15.03
N ALA A 156 -11.34 2.78 -15.49
CA ALA A 156 -11.51 3.18 -16.89
C ALA A 156 -10.60 2.38 -17.84
N GLU A 157 -9.32 2.22 -17.50
CA GLU A 157 -8.33 1.47 -18.28
C GLU A 157 -8.77 0.02 -18.53
N HIS A 158 -9.31 -0.63 -17.51
CA HIS A 158 -9.78 -2.02 -17.59
C HIS A 158 -11.26 -2.17 -17.93
N GLN A 159 -11.99 -1.07 -18.10
CA GLN A 159 -13.45 -1.07 -18.26
C GLN A 159 -14.12 -1.93 -17.16
N ALA A 160 -13.62 -1.78 -15.92
CA ALA A 160 -14.02 -2.62 -14.82
C ALA A 160 -15.44 -2.30 -14.36
N THR A 161 -16.28 -3.33 -14.32
CA THR A 161 -17.67 -3.25 -13.86
C THR A 161 -17.78 -3.40 -12.35
N GLN A 162 -16.73 -3.91 -11.70
CA GLN A 162 -16.62 -4.05 -10.27
C GLN A 162 -15.21 -3.70 -9.82
N VAL A 163 -15.07 -2.83 -8.83
CA VAL A 163 -13.80 -2.46 -8.20
C VAL A 163 -13.94 -2.62 -6.69
N ILE A 164 -13.03 -3.39 -6.09
CA ILE A 164 -12.94 -3.57 -4.65
C ILE A 164 -11.59 -3.04 -4.18
N MET A 165 -11.57 -2.24 -3.11
CA MET A 165 -10.36 -1.82 -2.41
C MET A 165 -10.23 -2.59 -1.09
N VAL A 166 -9.02 -3.08 -0.79
CA VAL A 166 -8.68 -3.73 0.48
C VAL A 166 -7.48 -3.02 1.09
N GLY A 167 -7.58 -2.60 2.34
CA GLY A 167 -6.48 -1.97 3.06
C GLY A 167 -6.81 -1.66 4.51
N ASP A 168 -5.82 -1.23 5.28
CA ASP A 168 -5.91 -1.00 6.72
C ASP A 168 -6.01 0.49 7.11
N GLY A 169 -5.71 1.41 6.17
CA GLY A 169 -5.54 2.83 6.44
C GLY A 169 -6.71 3.73 6.03
N ALA A 170 -6.67 4.98 6.50
CA ALA A 170 -7.65 5.99 6.12
C ALA A 170 -7.66 6.27 4.61
N SER A 171 -6.49 6.20 3.95
CA SER A 171 -6.36 6.40 2.50
C SER A 171 -7.08 5.32 1.68
N ASP A 172 -7.23 4.10 2.23
CA ASP A 172 -8.02 3.03 1.61
C ASP A 172 -9.50 3.29 1.77
N LEU A 173 -9.90 3.77 2.95
CA LEU A 173 -11.28 4.13 3.22
C LEU A 173 -11.74 5.32 2.36
N GLU A 174 -10.84 6.26 2.04
CA GLU A 174 -11.15 7.40 1.17
C GLU A 174 -11.61 6.98 -0.24
N VAL A 175 -11.25 5.78 -0.70
CA VAL A 175 -11.66 5.27 -2.03
C VAL A 175 -13.15 4.95 -2.09
N LYS A 176 -13.85 5.00 -0.96
CA LYS A 176 -15.30 4.79 -0.89
C LYS A 176 -16.04 5.78 -1.79
N GLY A 177 -16.87 5.24 -2.69
CA GLY A 177 -17.53 6.01 -3.75
C GLY A 177 -16.84 5.94 -5.12
N ASP A 178 -15.54 5.71 -5.18
CA ASP A 178 -14.80 5.39 -6.41
C ASP A 178 -14.62 3.88 -6.62
N ALA A 179 -14.53 3.12 -5.53
CA ALA A 179 -14.69 1.65 -5.53
C ALA A 179 -16.14 1.28 -5.17
N ASP A 180 -16.59 0.12 -5.67
CA ASP A 180 -17.93 -0.41 -5.35
C ASP A 180 -18.00 -0.98 -3.94
N LYS A 181 -16.85 -1.39 -3.40
CA LYS A 181 -16.72 -1.87 -2.02
C LYS A 181 -15.34 -1.55 -1.47
N VAL A 182 -15.28 -1.14 -0.21
CA VAL A 182 -14.05 -1.03 0.57
C VAL A 182 -14.06 -2.07 1.68
N ILE A 183 -13.05 -2.92 1.69
CA ILE A 183 -12.84 -3.95 2.70
C ILE A 183 -11.70 -3.51 3.60
N GLY A 184 -12.00 -3.26 4.87
CA GLY A 184 -11.01 -2.95 5.89
C GLY A 184 -10.24 -4.21 6.30
N PHE A 185 -8.92 -4.12 6.33
CA PHE A 185 -8.05 -5.21 6.77
C PHE A 185 -7.47 -4.92 8.15
N GLY A 186 -7.58 -5.87 9.09
CA GLY A 186 -7.22 -5.63 10.48
C GLY A 186 -6.40 -6.74 11.14
N ARG A 187 -5.55 -7.43 10.39
CA ARG A 187 -4.67 -8.47 10.95
C ARG A 187 -3.49 -7.88 11.72
N TYR A 188 -2.88 -6.82 11.19
CA TYR A 188 -1.65 -6.25 11.73
C TYR A 188 -1.88 -4.94 12.48
N ALA A 189 -2.81 -4.13 11.98
CA ALA A 189 -3.23 -2.89 12.62
C ALA A 189 -4.76 -2.78 12.60
N VAL A 190 -5.38 -2.61 13.76
CA VAL A 190 -6.84 -2.40 13.88
C VAL A 190 -7.09 -0.92 14.09
N ARG A 191 -7.46 -0.22 13.02
CA ARG A 191 -7.78 1.21 13.05
C ARG A 191 -9.28 1.40 13.20
N ALA A 192 -9.70 2.04 14.30
CA ALA A 192 -11.12 2.19 14.64
C ALA A 192 -11.94 2.84 13.50
N LYS A 193 -11.38 3.85 12.85
CA LYS A 193 -12.02 4.57 11.72
C LYS A 193 -12.26 3.63 10.53
N VAL A 194 -11.28 2.80 10.18
CA VAL A 194 -11.38 1.83 9.07
C VAL A 194 -12.38 0.73 9.43
N LYS A 195 -12.29 0.19 10.64
CA LYS A 195 -13.23 -0.84 11.13
C LYS A 195 -14.69 -0.36 11.10
N ALA A 196 -14.94 0.90 11.47
CA ALA A 196 -16.28 1.47 11.48
C ALA A 196 -16.78 1.91 10.10
N GLY A 197 -15.88 2.33 9.20
CA GLY A 197 -16.24 2.95 7.92
C GLY A 197 -16.20 2.02 6.72
N ALA A 198 -15.49 0.90 6.78
CA ALA A 198 -15.42 -0.08 5.70
C ALA A 198 -16.77 -0.81 5.52
N ASP A 199 -17.05 -1.28 4.31
CA ASP A 199 -18.28 -2.03 4.01
C ASP A 199 -18.22 -3.45 4.59
N VAL A 200 -17.00 -4.01 4.69
CA VAL A 200 -16.68 -5.28 5.34
C VAL A 200 -15.36 -5.12 6.06
N PHE A 201 -15.16 -5.81 7.18
CA PHE A 201 -13.89 -5.84 7.90
C PHE A 201 -13.41 -7.28 8.04
N ILE A 202 -12.18 -7.55 7.60
CA ILE A 202 -11.56 -8.87 7.60
C ILE A 202 -10.23 -8.84 8.34
N THR A 203 -9.76 -10.00 8.78
CA THR A 203 -8.46 -10.17 9.47
C THR A 203 -7.54 -11.18 8.79
N SER A 204 -7.97 -11.73 7.65
CA SER A 204 -7.19 -12.64 6.82
C SER A 204 -7.65 -12.49 5.38
N LEU A 205 -6.73 -12.56 4.41
CA LEU A 205 -7.08 -12.36 3.00
C LEU A 205 -7.88 -13.51 2.40
N ASP A 206 -7.81 -14.73 2.94
CA ASP A 206 -8.66 -15.85 2.51
C ASP A 206 -10.16 -15.60 2.69
N GLN A 207 -10.54 -14.66 3.57
CA GLN A 207 -11.93 -14.21 3.70
C GLN A 207 -12.46 -13.45 2.46
N LEU A 208 -11.61 -13.17 1.47
CA LEU A 208 -12.04 -12.60 0.18
C LEU A 208 -12.67 -13.61 -0.75
N VAL A 209 -12.45 -14.91 -0.54
CA VAL A 209 -12.91 -16.03 -1.41
C VAL A 209 -13.93 -16.94 -0.72
N GLY A 210 -14.31 -16.60 0.51
CA GLY A 210 -15.31 -17.32 1.32
C GLY A 210 -16.73 -16.85 1.11
#